data_b3f4de9ef8f19fe01449e2ff99f6814b
#
_entry.id   b3f4de9ef8f19fe01449e2ff99f6814b
#
_cell.length_a   1.000
_cell.length_b   1.000
_cell.length_c   1.000
_cell.angle_alpha   90.00
_cell.angle_beta   90.00
_cell.angle_gamma   90.00
#
_symmetry.space_group_name_H-M   'P 1'
#
loop_
_entity.id
_entity.type
_entity.pdbx_description
1 polymer ?
#
loop_
_entity_poly.entity_id
_entity_poly.type
_entity_poly.pdbx_seq_one_letter_code
_entity_poly.pdbx_strand_id
1 'polypeptide(L)'
;MSRFWNGNKSWTRQQHERDVLQALRPELSAYWPMFEDTTAYPNAEDEGRVFETGIDLLTTVAGNQKFAPGQFLEVSHALCGGILGCRVLVVRASDTTHFADVTETQLQAMVAGIPATWADADLLRQNGYQVLEKGSLEQMFLLLQEGLCDFIPLGINEAQSLLEEHPHASEKLTIEPSLMLYYPLPVVFYVAPQHSALHKEMTAALNKLELAGTLQQLYEKHYARSVNQMNPQQRQVIELMNPALSPVWQGFQPRYLSR
;
A
#
# COMPACT_ATOMS: atom_id res chain seq x y z
N MET A 1 -10.41 -6.51 25.72
CA MET A 1 -10.25 -7.43 24.57
C MET A 1 -10.25 -6.55 23.34
N SER A 2 -9.10 -6.47 22.66
CA SER A 2 -8.94 -5.51 21.54
C SER A 2 -9.23 -6.16 20.21
N ARG A 3 -9.70 -5.35 19.23
CA ARG A 3 -10.03 -5.80 17.86
C ARG A 3 -9.16 -5.06 16.84
N PHE A 4 -8.52 -5.82 15.97
CA PHE A 4 -7.67 -5.34 14.88
C PHE A 4 -8.33 -5.63 13.53
N TRP A 5 -8.62 -4.58 12.76
CA TRP A 5 -9.12 -4.75 11.41
C TRP A 5 -7.97 -4.85 10.40
N ASN A 6 -7.99 -5.93 9.61
CA ASN A 6 -6.99 -6.29 8.62
C ASN A 6 -7.63 -6.64 7.26
N GLY A 7 -8.79 -6.06 6.95
CA GLY A 7 -9.50 -6.24 5.67
C GLY A 7 -8.99 -5.35 4.53
N ASN A 8 -9.58 -5.50 3.35
CA ASN A 8 -9.35 -4.70 2.14
C ASN A 8 -7.88 -4.61 1.68
N LYS A 9 -7.14 -5.71 1.74
CA LYS A 9 -5.72 -5.77 1.34
C LYS A 9 -5.38 -7.15 0.77
N SER A 10 -4.25 -7.22 0.03
CA SER A 10 -3.71 -8.49 -0.44
C SER A 10 -3.36 -9.42 0.71
N TRP A 11 -3.41 -10.72 0.45
CA TRP A 11 -3.04 -11.77 1.43
C TRP A 11 -1.64 -11.53 2.01
N THR A 12 -0.66 -11.22 1.17
CA THR A 12 0.71 -10.97 1.60
C THR A 12 0.81 -9.81 2.57
N ARG A 13 0.06 -8.72 2.34
CA ARG A 13 -0.02 -7.59 3.27
C ARG A 13 -0.65 -8.00 4.60
N GLN A 14 -1.77 -8.72 4.56
CA GLN A 14 -2.41 -9.21 5.79
C GLN A 14 -1.46 -10.04 6.65
N GLN A 15 -0.68 -10.94 6.04
CA GLN A 15 0.31 -11.75 6.76
C GLN A 15 1.42 -10.90 7.38
N HIS A 16 1.99 -9.96 6.62
CA HIS A 16 3.02 -9.05 7.14
C HIS A 16 2.50 -8.21 8.32
N GLU A 17 1.34 -7.57 8.15
CA GLU A 17 0.76 -6.69 9.17
C GLU A 17 0.35 -7.47 10.44
N ARG A 18 -0.11 -8.72 10.28
CA ARG A 18 -0.34 -9.65 11.39
C ARG A 18 0.95 -9.97 12.13
N ASP A 19 2.04 -10.26 11.41
CA ASP A 19 3.32 -10.58 12.03
C ASP A 19 3.92 -9.37 12.75
N VAL A 20 3.77 -8.17 12.20
CA VAL A 20 4.15 -6.93 12.90
C VAL A 20 3.36 -6.79 14.21
N LEU A 21 2.04 -7.01 14.15
CA LEU A 21 1.21 -6.96 15.36
C LEU A 21 1.62 -8.01 16.39
N GLN A 22 1.93 -9.23 15.96
CA GLN A 22 2.43 -10.28 16.87
C GLN A 22 3.79 -9.93 17.49
N ALA A 23 4.67 -9.29 16.76
CA ALA A 23 5.96 -8.83 17.28
C ALA A 23 5.80 -7.75 18.38
N LEU A 24 4.70 -7.00 18.36
CA LEU A 24 4.36 -6.02 19.40
C LEU A 24 3.81 -6.65 20.69
N ARG A 25 3.39 -7.92 20.66
CA ARG A 25 2.72 -8.59 21.79
C ARG A 25 3.45 -8.51 23.13
N PRO A 26 4.78 -8.69 23.23
CA PRO A 26 5.49 -8.60 24.49
C PRO A 26 5.32 -7.24 25.19
N GLU A 27 5.31 -6.17 24.40
CA GLU A 27 5.20 -4.78 24.87
C GLU A 27 3.75 -4.38 25.15
N LEU A 28 2.77 -5.01 24.48
CA LEU A 28 1.35 -4.66 24.50
C LEU A 28 0.49 -5.76 25.17
N SER A 29 1.06 -6.53 26.08
CA SER A 29 0.39 -7.71 26.68
C SER A 29 -0.93 -7.40 27.36
N ALA A 30 -1.11 -6.18 27.89
CA ALA A 30 -2.37 -5.72 28.50
C ALA A 30 -3.55 -5.66 27.54
N TYR A 31 -3.30 -5.58 26.23
CA TYR A 31 -4.32 -5.52 25.17
C TYR A 31 -4.62 -6.88 24.54
N TRP A 32 -3.91 -7.94 24.97
CA TRP A 32 -4.15 -9.30 24.48
C TRP A 32 -5.19 -10.06 25.30
N PRO A 33 -5.99 -10.96 24.70
CA PRO A 33 -5.99 -11.33 23.29
C PRO A 33 -6.52 -10.22 22.39
N MET A 34 -5.92 -10.11 21.19
CA MET A 34 -6.33 -9.19 20.14
C MET A 34 -6.97 -10.02 19.00
N PHE A 35 -8.23 -9.68 18.68
CA PHE A 35 -9.00 -10.39 17.66
C PHE A 35 -8.84 -9.71 16.32
N GLU A 36 -8.43 -10.48 15.32
CA GLU A 36 -8.37 -10.00 13.94
C GLU A 36 -9.75 -10.06 13.30
N ASP A 37 -10.12 -8.98 12.64
CA ASP A 37 -11.31 -8.84 11.82
C ASP A 37 -10.86 -8.56 10.37
N THR A 38 -11.26 -9.42 9.43
CA THR A 38 -10.93 -9.31 8.00
C THR A 38 -12.15 -8.97 7.14
N THR A 39 -13.21 -8.43 7.75
CA THR A 39 -14.41 -8.01 7.02
C THR A 39 -14.03 -7.09 5.86
N ALA A 40 -14.53 -7.42 4.66
CA ALA A 40 -14.35 -6.59 3.48
C ALA A 40 -15.43 -5.50 3.40
N TYR A 41 -15.01 -4.27 3.20
CA TYR A 41 -15.88 -3.12 2.96
C TYR A 41 -15.80 -2.72 1.48
N PRO A 42 -16.90 -2.82 0.71
CA PRO A 42 -16.85 -2.63 -0.74
C PRO A 42 -16.77 -1.17 -1.17
N ASN A 43 -17.03 -0.23 -0.26
CA ASN A 43 -17.00 1.21 -0.55
C ASN A 43 -16.19 2.00 0.49
N ALA A 44 -15.77 3.21 0.11
CA ALA A 44 -14.93 4.07 0.93
C ALA A 44 -15.62 4.55 2.21
N GLU A 45 -16.93 4.80 2.16
CA GLU A 45 -17.70 5.31 3.30
C GLU A 45 -17.74 4.28 4.43
N ASP A 46 -18.08 3.02 4.11
CA ASP A 46 -18.14 1.95 5.10
C ASP A 46 -16.75 1.64 5.67
N GLU A 47 -15.70 1.62 4.83
CA GLU A 47 -14.34 1.44 5.29
C GLU A 47 -13.90 2.59 6.22
N GLY A 48 -14.23 3.83 5.88
CA GLY A 48 -13.90 5.01 6.69
C GLY A 48 -14.58 5.02 8.07
N ARG A 49 -15.66 4.26 8.23
CA ARG A 49 -16.43 4.13 9.48
C ARG A 49 -16.10 2.89 10.29
N VAL A 50 -15.05 2.15 9.93
CA VAL A 50 -14.71 0.88 10.59
C VAL A 50 -14.53 0.99 12.11
N PHE A 51 -14.07 2.13 12.63
CA PHE A 51 -13.97 2.36 14.08
C PHE A 51 -15.33 2.39 14.79
N GLU A 52 -16.41 2.74 14.09
CA GLU A 52 -17.78 2.72 14.64
C GLU A 52 -18.27 1.28 14.88
N THR A 53 -17.64 0.28 14.29
CA THR A 53 -17.97 -1.15 14.48
C THR A 53 -17.28 -1.78 15.70
N GLY A 54 -16.58 -0.97 16.51
CA GLY A 54 -15.86 -1.43 17.71
C GLY A 54 -14.46 -1.97 17.40
N ILE A 55 -13.87 -1.56 16.29
CA ILE A 55 -12.45 -1.79 15.99
C ILE A 55 -11.61 -0.81 16.80
N ASP A 56 -10.54 -1.30 17.43
CA ASP A 56 -9.63 -0.49 18.26
C ASP A 56 -8.42 0.01 17.46
N LEU A 57 -7.97 -0.77 16.50
CA LEU A 57 -6.84 -0.41 15.63
C LEU A 57 -6.95 -1.08 14.26
N LEU A 58 -6.31 -0.47 13.27
CA LEU A 58 -6.18 -0.98 11.91
C LEU A 58 -4.85 -0.57 11.30
N THR A 59 -4.48 -1.17 10.18
CA THR A 59 -3.38 -0.71 9.33
C THR A 59 -3.93 -0.15 8.04
N THR A 60 -3.40 1.00 7.64
CA THR A 60 -3.73 1.66 6.37
C THR A 60 -2.56 2.50 5.89
N VAL A 61 -2.69 3.16 4.74
CA VAL A 61 -1.71 4.14 4.28
C VAL A 61 -1.88 5.45 5.05
N ALA A 62 -0.79 6.11 5.42
CA ALA A 62 -0.85 7.43 6.02
C ALA A 62 -1.54 8.41 5.05
N GLY A 63 -2.33 9.33 5.60
CA GLY A 63 -3.10 10.29 4.79
C GLY A 63 -4.28 9.69 4.03
N ASN A 64 -4.75 8.50 4.41
CA ASN A 64 -5.92 7.88 3.78
C ASN A 64 -7.18 8.73 4.01
N GLN A 65 -7.70 9.33 2.93
CA GLN A 65 -8.82 10.28 2.95
C GLN A 65 -10.18 9.65 3.32
N LYS A 66 -10.28 8.31 3.41
CA LYS A 66 -11.46 7.62 3.92
C LYS A 66 -11.71 7.91 5.41
N PHE A 67 -10.66 8.26 6.15
CA PHE A 67 -10.71 8.54 7.60
C PHE A 67 -10.63 10.06 7.83
N ALA A 68 -11.69 10.64 8.38
CA ALA A 68 -11.70 12.08 8.65
C ALA A 68 -10.73 12.46 9.79
N PRO A 69 -10.18 13.68 9.77
CA PRO A 69 -9.34 14.18 10.86
C PRO A 69 -10.05 14.07 12.22
N GLY A 70 -9.33 13.57 13.22
CA GLY A 70 -9.86 13.37 14.58
C GLY A 70 -10.58 12.02 14.80
N GLN A 71 -10.81 11.24 13.76
CA GLN A 71 -11.38 9.88 13.88
C GLN A 71 -10.33 8.81 14.21
N PHE A 72 -9.06 9.14 14.25
CA PHE A 72 -7.96 8.22 14.54
C PHE A 72 -6.76 8.94 15.16
N LEU A 73 -5.89 8.15 15.78
CA LEU A 73 -4.55 8.53 16.20
C LEU A 73 -3.56 7.75 15.32
N GLU A 74 -2.76 8.45 14.51
CA GLU A 74 -1.76 7.84 13.65
C GLU A 74 -0.50 7.47 14.45
N VAL A 75 -0.06 6.21 14.33
CA VAL A 75 1.25 5.78 14.82
C VAL A 75 2.24 5.92 13.67
N SER A 76 3.03 7.00 13.69
CA SER A 76 3.88 7.43 12.57
C SER A 76 5.14 6.57 12.39
N HIS A 77 4.95 5.25 12.14
CA HIS A 77 5.99 4.27 11.81
C HIS A 77 5.62 3.53 10.53
N ALA A 78 6.50 3.56 9.53
CA ALA A 78 6.32 2.85 8.28
C ALA A 78 6.59 1.35 8.46
N LEU A 79 5.54 0.53 8.58
CA LEU A 79 5.62 -0.88 8.96
C LEU A 79 6.44 -1.74 7.99
N CYS A 80 6.37 -1.45 6.69
CA CYS A 80 7.12 -2.13 5.63
C CYS A 80 8.18 -1.23 4.98
N GLY A 81 8.70 -0.23 5.72
CA GLY A 81 9.74 0.68 5.24
C GLY A 81 9.35 1.53 4.04
N GLY A 82 8.05 1.72 3.76
CA GLY A 82 7.56 2.56 2.66
C GLY A 82 7.56 1.90 1.29
N ILE A 83 7.81 0.60 1.21
CA ILE A 83 7.89 -0.15 -0.05
C ILE A 83 6.61 -0.08 -0.88
N LEU A 84 5.43 0.08 -0.25
CA LEU A 84 4.15 0.16 -0.93
C LEU A 84 4.09 1.35 -1.91
N GLY A 85 4.80 2.44 -1.63
CA GLY A 85 4.90 3.59 -2.53
C GLY A 85 5.74 3.36 -3.78
N CYS A 86 6.49 2.27 -3.86
CA CYS A 86 7.21 1.86 -5.06
C CYS A 86 6.25 1.09 -5.97
N ARG A 87 5.79 1.72 -7.05
CA ARG A 87 4.78 1.18 -7.95
C ARG A 87 5.38 0.71 -9.25
N VAL A 88 5.27 -0.57 -9.53
CA VAL A 88 5.53 -1.14 -10.86
C VAL A 88 4.26 -1.06 -11.70
N LEU A 89 4.42 -0.99 -13.02
CA LEU A 89 3.29 -0.83 -13.93
C LEU A 89 2.87 -2.20 -14.48
N VAL A 90 1.62 -2.58 -14.26
CA VAL A 90 1.01 -3.70 -14.97
C VAL A 90 0.46 -3.18 -16.29
N VAL A 91 0.86 -3.80 -17.38
CA VAL A 91 0.52 -3.40 -18.75
C VAL A 91 0.09 -4.60 -19.58
N ARG A 92 -0.53 -4.38 -20.74
CA ARG A 92 -0.74 -5.46 -21.71
C ARG A 92 0.62 -6.00 -22.19
N ALA A 93 0.76 -7.31 -22.29
CA ALA A 93 2.02 -7.93 -22.75
C ALA A 93 2.43 -7.47 -24.16
N SER A 94 1.46 -7.16 -25.03
CA SER A 94 1.68 -6.59 -26.36
C SER A 94 2.31 -5.20 -26.34
N ASP A 95 2.12 -4.44 -25.27
CA ASP A 95 2.46 -3.02 -25.20
C ASP A 95 3.77 -2.76 -24.46
N THR A 96 4.42 -3.79 -23.93
CA THR A 96 5.66 -3.66 -23.12
C THR A 96 6.71 -2.78 -23.79
N THR A 97 6.87 -2.90 -25.13
CA THR A 97 7.84 -2.10 -25.89
C THR A 97 7.46 -0.61 -25.98
N HIS A 98 6.19 -0.26 -25.82
CA HIS A 98 5.75 1.14 -25.81
C HIS A 98 6.16 1.89 -24.54
N PHE A 99 6.51 1.16 -23.49
CA PHE A 99 6.95 1.73 -22.21
C PHE A 99 8.48 1.86 -22.12
N ALA A 100 9.24 1.25 -23.07
CA ALA A 100 10.67 1.43 -23.12
C ALA A 100 11.00 2.90 -23.40
N ASP A 101 11.83 3.51 -22.56
CA ASP A 101 12.27 4.91 -22.67
C ASP A 101 11.14 5.97 -22.59
N VAL A 102 9.96 5.62 -22.00
CA VAL A 102 8.87 6.58 -21.81
C VAL A 102 9.28 7.66 -20.82
N THR A 103 9.12 8.91 -21.20
CA THR A 103 9.28 10.06 -20.32
C THR A 103 8.07 10.25 -19.41
N GLU A 104 8.23 10.98 -18.31
CA GLU A 104 7.13 11.31 -17.41
C GLU A 104 5.97 11.98 -18.16
N THR A 105 6.27 12.95 -19.02
CA THR A 105 5.23 13.66 -19.81
C THR A 105 4.45 12.70 -20.73
N GLN A 106 5.11 11.73 -21.31
CA GLN A 106 4.45 10.70 -22.14
C GLN A 106 3.57 9.78 -21.27
N LEU A 107 4.07 9.39 -20.08
CA LEU A 107 3.32 8.55 -19.16
C LEU A 107 2.08 9.30 -18.59
N GLN A 108 2.19 10.61 -18.33
CA GLN A 108 1.07 11.46 -17.91
C GLN A 108 -0.02 11.59 -19.00
N ALA A 109 0.35 11.44 -20.29
CA ALA A 109 -0.61 11.42 -21.40
C ALA A 109 -1.36 10.09 -21.55
N MET A 110 -0.87 9.03 -20.91
CA MET A 110 -1.52 7.71 -20.84
C MET A 110 -2.54 7.66 -19.71
N VAL A 111 -3.47 6.71 -19.77
CA VAL A 111 -4.53 6.53 -18.76
C VAL A 111 -4.10 5.50 -17.72
N ALA A 112 -3.91 5.94 -16.49
CA ALA A 112 -3.71 5.05 -15.35
C ALA A 112 -5.06 4.44 -14.90
N GLY A 113 -5.15 3.12 -14.83
CA GLY A 113 -6.29 2.41 -14.28
C GLY A 113 -6.15 2.23 -12.77
N ILE A 114 -7.11 2.72 -11.98
CA ILE A 114 -7.08 2.62 -10.52
C ILE A 114 -8.40 2.03 -10.04
N PRO A 115 -8.38 0.97 -9.21
CA PRO A 115 -9.59 0.49 -8.55
C PRO A 115 -10.28 1.60 -7.76
N ALA A 116 -11.61 1.57 -7.73
CA ALA A 116 -12.38 2.56 -6.98
C ALA A 116 -11.93 2.64 -5.51
N THR A 117 -11.90 3.85 -4.98
CA THR A 117 -11.54 4.15 -3.56
C THR A 117 -10.06 4.00 -3.19
N TRP A 118 -9.18 3.66 -4.11
CA TRP A 118 -7.76 3.64 -3.82
C TRP A 118 -7.19 5.06 -3.74
N ALA A 119 -6.34 5.30 -2.74
CA ALA A 119 -5.70 6.61 -2.53
C ALA A 119 -4.83 7.05 -3.71
N ASP A 120 -4.38 6.11 -4.53
CA ASP A 120 -3.58 6.32 -5.72
C ASP A 120 -4.29 7.19 -6.77
N ALA A 121 -5.63 7.12 -6.87
CA ALA A 121 -6.38 7.86 -7.88
C ALA A 121 -6.20 9.38 -7.74
N ASP A 122 -6.44 9.92 -6.57
CA ASP A 122 -6.30 11.35 -6.31
C ASP A 122 -4.84 11.80 -6.34
N LEU A 123 -3.93 10.95 -5.83
CA LEU A 123 -2.49 11.22 -5.88
C LEU A 123 -2.01 11.37 -7.34
N LEU A 124 -2.37 10.45 -8.22
CA LEU A 124 -1.97 10.50 -9.63
C LEU A 124 -2.59 11.71 -10.34
N ARG A 125 -3.87 12.02 -10.10
CA ARG A 125 -4.51 13.23 -10.65
C ARG A 125 -3.78 14.50 -10.24
N GLN A 126 -3.37 14.61 -8.96
CA GLN A 126 -2.64 15.76 -8.44
C GLN A 126 -1.22 15.88 -9.02
N ASN A 127 -0.65 14.79 -9.52
CA ASN A 127 0.61 14.76 -10.27
C ASN A 127 0.42 14.84 -11.80
N GLY A 128 -0.77 15.22 -12.29
CA GLY A 128 -1.03 15.48 -13.69
C GLY A 128 -1.34 14.26 -14.56
N TYR A 129 -1.56 13.09 -13.96
CA TYR A 129 -1.91 11.87 -14.71
C TYR A 129 -3.40 11.83 -15.05
N GLN A 130 -3.72 11.23 -16.20
CA GLN A 130 -5.09 10.83 -16.53
C GLN A 130 -5.43 9.55 -15.78
N VAL A 131 -6.59 9.53 -15.10
CA VAL A 131 -6.98 8.40 -14.24
C VAL A 131 -8.36 7.90 -14.58
N LEU A 132 -8.47 6.63 -14.94
CA LEU A 132 -9.70 5.86 -14.96
C LEU A 132 -9.88 5.19 -13.59
N GLU A 133 -10.73 5.74 -12.73
CA GLU A 133 -11.05 5.15 -11.43
C GLU A 133 -12.39 4.43 -11.49
N LYS A 134 -12.38 3.09 -11.36
CA LYS A 134 -13.61 2.29 -11.49
C LYS A 134 -13.44 0.87 -10.93
N GLY A 135 -14.47 0.37 -10.26
CA GLY A 135 -14.62 -1.04 -9.94
C GLY A 135 -13.58 -1.62 -8.98
N SER A 136 -13.47 -2.94 -8.97
CA SER A 136 -12.46 -3.70 -8.24
C SER A 136 -11.16 -3.83 -9.05
N LEU A 137 -10.11 -4.38 -8.43
CA LEU A 137 -8.85 -4.70 -9.13
C LEU A 137 -9.08 -5.69 -10.27
N GLU A 138 -9.90 -6.72 -10.06
CA GLU A 138 -10.26 -7.70 -11.10
C GLU A 138 -10.93 -7.02 -12.30
N GLN A 139 -11.89 -6.13 -12.04
CA GLN A 139 -12.53 -5.34 -13.10
C GLN A 139 -11.53 -4.41 -13.81
N MET A 140 -10.59 -3.83 -13.07
CA MET A 140 -9.56 -2.97 -13.64
C MET A 140 -8.62 -3.75 -14.57
N PHE A 141 -8.27 -5.02 -14.24
CA PHE A 141 -7.51 -5.87 -15.15
C PHE A 141 -8.26 -6.13 -16.47
N LEU A 142 -9.58 -6.32 -16.43
CA LEU A 142 -10.40 -6.45 -17.65
C LEU A 142 -10.38 -5.16 -18.48
N LEU A 143 -10.56 -4.01 -17.84
CA LEU A 143 -10.51 -2.70 -18.51
C LEU A 143 -9.15 -2.43 -19.16
N LEU A 144 -8.05 -2.84 -18.51
CA LEU A 144 -6.70 -2.79 -19.09
C LEU A 144 -6.57 -3.69 -20.33
N GLN A 145 -7.08 -4.92 -20.27
CA GLN A 145 -7.08 -5.84 -21.42
C GLN A 145 -7.91 -5.30 -22.60
N GLU A 146 -8.99 -4.59 -22.32
CA GLU A 146 -9.87 -3.94 -23.32
C GLU A 146 -9.31 -2.62 -23.87
N GLY A 147 -8.18 -2.14 -23.32
CA GLY A 147 -7.54 -0.90 -23.78
C GLY A 147 -8.22 0.38 -23.29
N LEU A 148 -9.03 0.32 -22.23
CA LEU A 148 -9.69 1.48 -21.62
C LEU A 148 -8.78 2.24 -20.65
N CYS A 149 -7.69 1.61 -20.23
CA CYS A 149 -6.54 2.25 -19.60
C CYS A 149 -5.25 1.64 -20.17
N ASP A 150 -4.11 2.26 -19.89
CA ASP A 150 -2.82 1.87 -20.47
C ASP A 150 -1.94 1.12 -19.47
N PHE A 151 -2.06 1.43 -18.19
CA PHE A 151 -1.32 0.76 -17.13
C PHE A 151 -2.07 0.80 -15.80
N ILE A 152 -1.75 -0.13 -14.90
CA ILE A 152 -2.20 -0.17 -13.51
C ILE A 152 -0.97 -0.13 -12.60
N PRO A 153 -0.76 0.91 -11.78
CA PRO A 153 0.34 0.96 -10.82
C PRO A 153 0.02 0.11 -9.59
N LEU A 154 0.81 -0.94 -9.36
CA LEU A 154 0.68 -1.81 -8.18
C LEU A 154 1.95 -1.75 -7.34
N GLY A 155 1.82 -1.93 -6.02
CA GLY A 155 2.96 -2.00 -5.12
C GLY A 155 3.94 -3.10 -5.54
N ILE A 156 5.22 -2.78 -5.65
CA ILE A 156 6.27 -3.72 -6.06
C ILE A 156 6.31 -4.97 -5.16
N ASN A 157 5.86 -4.84 -3.91
CA ASN A 157 5.80 -5.90 -2.93
C ASN A 157 4.61 -6.87 -3.13
N GLU A 158 3.63 -6.52 -3.97
CA GLU A 158 2.40 -7.29 -4.13
C GLU A 158 1.97 -7.51 -5.59
N ALA A 159 2.55 -6.78 -6.55
CA ALA A 159 2.12 -6.82 -7.95
C ALA A 159 2.15 -8.23 -8.55
N GLN A 160 3.20 -9.01 -8.29
CA GLN A 160 3.34 -10.37 -8.81
C GLN A 160 2.25 -11.30 -8.23
N SER A 161 2.05 -11.30 -6.92
CA SER A 161 1.05 -12.15 -6.28
C SER A 161 -0.37 -11.78 -6.72
N LEU A 162 -0.66 -10.48 -6.87
CA LEU A 162 -1.96 -10.02 -7.37
C LEU A 162 -2.24 -10.48 -8.80
N LEU A 163 -1.24 -10.52 -9.67
CA LEU A 163 -1.41 -11.09 -11.02
C LEU A 163 -1.60 -12.60 -10.97
N GLU A 164 -0.87 -13.32 -10.12
CA GLU A 164 -0.98 -14.78 -9.96
C GLU A 164 -2.32 -15.20 -9.37
N GLU A 165 -2.91 -14.40 -8.49
CA GLU A 165 -4.24 -14.59 -7.92
C GLU A 165 -5.36 -14.41 -8.97
N HIS A 166 -5.04 -13.81 -10.15
CA HIS A 166 -5.98 -13.56 -11.25
C HIS A 166 -5.48 -14.21 -12.56
N PRO A 167 -5.63 -15.53 -12.75
CA PRO A 167 -5.05 -16.25 -13.89
C PRO A 167 -5.44 -15.68 -15.27
N HIS A 168 -6.71 -15.25 -15.42
CA HIS A 168 -7.17 -14.62 -16.68
C HIS A 168 -6.48 -13.28 -16.97
N ALA A 169 -6.00 -12.58 -15.93
CA ALA A 169 -5.21 -11.38 -16.12
C ALA A 169 -3.77 -11.75 -16.54
N SER A 170 -3.13 -12.71 -15.85
CA SER A 170 -1.74 -13.08 -16.08
C SER A 170 -1.44 -13.66 -17.46
N GLU A 171 -2.46 -14.15 -18.20
CA GLU A 171 -2.30 -14.62 -19.58
C GLU A 171 -2.00 -13.48 -20.58
N LYS A 172 -2.49 -12.27 -20.32
CA LYS A 172 -2.44 -11.13 -21.25
C LYS A 172 -1.73 -9.91 -20.70
N LEU A 173 -1.56 -9.85 -19.39
CA LEU A 173 -0.94 -8.74 -18.68
C LEU A 173 0.43 -9.16 -18.15
N THR A 174 1.31 -8.20 -18.02
CA THR A 174 2.65 -8.39 -17.48
C THR A 174 3.08 -7.17 -16.68
N ILE A 175 4.11 -7.32 -15.86
CA ILE A 175 4.75 -6.20 -15.19
C ILE A 175 5.81 -5.61 -16.15
N GLU A 176 5.66 -4.34 -16.45
CA GLU A 176 6.59 -3.58 -17.26
C GLU A 176 7.98 -3.58 -16.57
N PRO A 177 9.10 -3.89 -17.28
CA PRO A 177 10.37 -4.18 -16.61
C PRO A 177 11.24 -2.94 -16.31
N SER A 178 11.00 -1.78 -16.95
CA SER A 178 11.93 -0.64 -16.97
C SER A 178 11.53 0.56 -16.11
N LEU A 179 10.25 0.72 -15.77
CA LEU A 179 9.73 1.88 -15.07
C LEU A 179 9.27 1.54 -13.65
N MET A 180 9.36 2.52 -12.76
CA MET A 180 8.77 2.49 -11.43
C MET A 180 8.35 3.90 -11.05
N LEU A 181 7.11 4.07 -10.62
CA LEU A 181 6.70 5.29 -9.93
C LEU A 181 7.08 5.16 -8.45
N TYR A 182 7.51 6.25 -7.87
CA TYR A 182 7.68 6.35 -6.43
C TYR A 182 6.93 7.56 -5.89
N TYR A 183 6.13 7.34 -4.87
CA TYR A 183 5.54 8.38 -4.03
C TYR A 183 5.46 7.90 -2.58
N PRO A 184 5.69 8.77 -1.60
CA PRO A 184 5.57 8.37 -0.20
C PRO A 184 4.17 7.83 0.09
N LEU A 185 4.09 6.54 0.47
CA LEU A 185 2.83 5.87 0.83
C LEU A 185 3.09 4.89 1.99
N PRO A 186 3.53 5.40 3.16
CA PRO A 186 3.85 4.54 4.28
C PRO A 186 2.61 3.86 4.84
N VAL A 187 2.69 2.55 5.07
CA VAL A 187 1.68 1.78 5.82
C VAL A 187 1.91 2.00 7.29
N VAL A 188 0.87 2.42 8.01
CA VAL A 188 0.92 2.79 9.43
C VAL A 188 -0.23 2.16 10.21
N PHE A 189 -0.16 2.16 11.54
CA PHE A 189 -1.33 1.89 12.36
C PHE A 189 -2.15 3.17 12.58
N TYR A 190 -3.48 3.01 12.47
CA TYR A 190 -4.45 3.95 13.02
C TYR A 190 -5.09 3.32 14.25
N VAL A 191 -5.15 4.07 15.33
CA VAL A 191 -5.75 3.66 16.61
C VAL A 191 -6.98 4.51 16.86
N ALA A 192 -8.06 3.89 17.34
CA ALA A 192 -9.30 4.59 17.66
C ALA A 192 -9.03 5.70 18.69
N PRO A 193 -9.65 6.89 18.57
CA PRO A 193 -9.29 8.09 19.34
C PRO A 193 -9.38 7.92 20.86
N GLN A 194 -10.32 7.08 21.33
CA GLN A 194 -10.50 6.78 22.76
C GLN A 194 -9.37 5.95 23.38
N HIS A 195 -8.50 5.35 22.55
CA HIS A 195 -7.40 4.47 23.00
C HIS A 195 -6.02 5.17 22.95
N SER A 196 -5.95 6.40 23.50
CA SER A 196 -4.70 7.19 23.52
C SER A 196 -3.54 6.52 24.27
N ALA A 197 -3.81 5.69 25.26
CA ALA A 197 -2.80 4.89 25.97
C ALA A 197 -2.21 3.84 25.02
N LEU A 198 -3.03 3.07 24.32
CA LEU A 198 -2.60 2.10 23.32
C LEU A 198 -1.74 2.77 22.24
N HIS A 199 -2.15 3.93 21.72
CA HIS A 199 -1.38 4.70 20.72
C HIS A 199 0.04 5.02 21.23
N LYS A 200 0.20 5.51 22.47
CA LYS A 200 1.51 5.83 23.06
C LYS A 200 2.38 4.59 23.23
N GLU A 201 1.80 3.50 23.74
CA GLU A 201 2.50 2.25 23.95
C GLU A 201 2.93 1.62 22.62
N MET A 202 2.06 1.65 21.58
CA MET A 202 2.40 1.19 20.23
C MET A 202 3.54 2.00 19.62
N THR A 203 3.53 3.32 19.78
CA THR A 203 4.61 4.17 19.29
C THR A 203 5.95 3.79 19.94
N ALA A 204 5.97 3.61 21.27
CA ALA A 204 7.17 3.20 21.97
C ALA A 204 7.63 1.78 21.58
N ALA A 205 6.70 0.84 21.42
CA ALA A 205 6.98 -0.53 21.03
C ALA A 205 7.53 -0.62 19.60
N LEU A 206 6.94 0.10 18.64
CA LEU A 206 7.44 0.15 17.26
C LEU A 206 8.84 0.75 17.17
N ASN A 207 9.15 1.79 17.94
CA ASN A 207 10.52 2.32 18.05
C ASN A 207 11.50 1.23 18.46
N LYS A 208 11.16 0.40 19.45
CA LYS A 208 12.01 -0.72 19.89
C LYS A 208 12.20 -1.76 18.77
N LEU A 209 11.11 -2.15 18.08
CA LEU A 209 11.17 -3.10 16.97
C LEU A 209 12.03 -2.58 15.82
N GLU A 210 11.92 -1.29 15.50
CA GLU A 210 12.73 -0.66 14.46
C GLU A 210 14.22 -0.65 14.84
N LEU A 211 14.57 -0.22 16.05
CA LEU A 211 15.94 -0.22 16.54
C LEU A 211 16.55 -1.63 16.64
N ALA A 212 15.74 -2.63 16.94
CA ALA A 212 16.15 -4.04 16.95
C ALA A 212 16.27 -4.67 15.56
N GLY A 213 15.89 -3.95 14.48
CA GLY A 213 15.86 -4.49 13.12
C GLY A 213 14.71 -5.47 12.85
N THR A 214 13.76 -5.62 13.76
CA THR A 214 12.65 -6.58 13.63
C THR A 214 11.74 -6.23 12.46
N LEU A 215 11.45 -4.94 12.24
CA LEU A 215 10.62 -4.52 11.09
C LEU A 215 11.30 -4.84 9.77
N GLN A 216 12.62 -4.68 9.68
CA GLN A 216 13.40 -5.09 8.51
C GLN A 216 13.34 -6.61 8.29
N GLN A 217 13.52 -7.41 9.34
CA GLN A 217 13.40 -8.87 9.23
C GLN A 217 12.02 -9.33 8.76
N LEU A 218 10.95 -8.66 9.21
CA LEU A 218 9.58 -8.93 8.74
C LEU A 218 9.40 -8.53 7.28
N TYR A 219 9.96 -7.38 6.85
CA TYR A 219 10.01 -7.03 5.44
C TYR A 219 10.74 -8.10 4.62
N GLU A 220 11.93 -8.53 5.05
CA GLU A 220 12.72 -9.56 4.37
C GLU A 220 11.94 -10.86 4.23
N LYS A 221 11.26 -11.29 5.30
CA LYS A 221 10.44 -12.50 5.32
C LYS A 221 9.30 -12.47 4.28
N HIS A 222 8.59 -11.35 4.17
CA HIS A 222 7.37 -11.28 3.37
C HIS A 222 7.56 -10.73 1.96
N TYR A 223 8.53 -9.85 1.75
CA TYR A 223 8.60 -9.05 0.52
C TYR A 223 9.93 -9.12 -0.24
N ALA A 224 11.07 -9.34 0.45
CA ALA A 224 12.38 -9.18 -0.20
C ALA A 224 12.54 -10.05 -1.46
N ARG A 225 12.01 -11.28 -1.45
CA ARG A 225 12.09 -12.18 -2.60
C ARG A 225 11.35 -11.62 -3.83
N SER A 226 10.09 -11.26 -3.67
CA SER A 226 9.27 -10.71 -4.76
C SER A 226 9.80 -9.36 -5.24
N VAL A 227 10.20 -8.49 -4.31
CA VAL A 227 10.78 -7.19 -4.65
C VAL A 227 12.08 -7.34 -5.43
N ASN A 228 12.99 -8.23 -5.02
CA ASN A 228 14.26 -8.47 -5.71
C ASN A 228 14.06 -9.04 -7.12
N GLN A 229 13.05 -9.88 -7.33
CA GLN A 229 12.69 -10.40 -8.65
C GLN A 229 12.23 -9.30 -9.62
N MET A 230 11.74 -8.18 -9.11
CA MET A 230 11.34 -7.01 -9.92
C MET A 230 12.51 -6.10 -10.31
N ASN A 231 13.74 -6.38 -9.85
CA ASN A 231 14.95 -5.62 -10.16
C ASN A 231 14.79 -4.09 -9.98
N PRO A 232 14.40 -3.60 -8.78
CA PRO A 232 14.09 -2.18 -8.57
C PRO A 232 15.26 -1.25 -8.89
N GLN A 233 16.52 -1.71 -8.75
CA GLN A 233 17.73 -0.93 -9.05
C GLN A 233 17.95 -0.68 -10.54
N GLN A 234 17.32 -1.48 -11.41
CA GLN A 234 17.45 -1.36 -12.87
C GLN A 234 16.32 -0.55 -13.50
N ARG A 235 15.35 -0.09 -12.68
CA ARG A 235 14.20 0.67 -13.15
C ARG A 235 14.48 2.18 -13.15
N GLN A 236 14.02 2.86 -14.18
CA GLN A 236 13.89 4.31 -14.15
C GLN A 236 12.81 4.68 -13.14
N VAL A 237 13.16 5.50 -12.15
CA VAL A 237 12.20 5.97 -11.13
C VAL A 237 11.66 7.33 -11.52
N ILE A 238 10.34 7.45 -11.54
CA ILE A 238 9.63 8.72 -11.64
C ILE A 238 9.08 9.04 -10.26
N GLU A 239 9.60 10.10 -9.64
CA GLU A 239 9.19 10.51 -8.28
C GLU A 239 7.98 11.44 -8.34
N LEU A 240 6.94 11.10 -7.59
CA LEU A 240 5.71 11.87 -7.48
C LEU A 240 5.51 12.38 -6.05
N MET A 241 4.77 13.45 -5.90
CA MET A 241 4.41 13.99 -4.59
C MET A 241 3.13 13.33 -4.06
N ASN A 242 3.06 13.18 -2.73
CA ASN A 242 1.80 12.84 -2.07
C ASN A 242 1.39 14.00 -1.14
N PRO A 243 0.56 14.94 -1.62
CA PRO A 243 0.16 16.11 -0.85
C PRO A 243 -0.83 15.81 0.29
N ALA A 244 -1.42 14.61 0.33
CA ALA A 244 -2.30 14.18 1.42
C ALA A 244 -1.54 13.84 2.72
N LEU A 245 -0.22 13.73 2.66
CA LEU A 245 0.60 13.36 3.80
C LEU A 245 0.86 14.54 4.75
N SER A 246 0.83 14.21 6.05
CA SER A 246 1.27 15.12 7.09
C SER A 246 2.77 15.46 6.97
N PRO A 247 3.23 16.59 7.55
CA PRO A 247 4.64 17.00 7.46
C PRO A 247 5.65 15.94 7.91
N VAL A 248 5.29 15.04 8.81
CA VAL A 248 6.18 13.98 9.30
C VAL A 248 6.62 13.01 8.19
N TRP A 249 5.84 12.90 7.13
CA TRP A 249 6.11 12.02 6.00
C TRP A 249 6.66 12.73 4.76
N GLN A 250 6.80 14.05 4.80
CA GLN A 250 7.36 14.80 3.67
C GLN A 250 8.82 14.39 3.44
N GLY A 251 9.16 14.05 2.19
CA GLY A 251 10.49 13.57 1.82
C GLY A 251 10.82 12.15 2.28
N PHE A 252 9.83 11.41 2.80
CA PHE A 252 10.03 10.02 3.19
C PHE A 252 10.46 9.18 1.98
N GLN A 253 11.53 8.39 2.15
CA GLN A 253 12.08 7.51 1.13
C GLN A 253 11.97 6.04 1.58
N PRO A 254 11.84 5.08 0.64
CA PRO A 254 11.80 3.65 1.00
C PRO A 254 13.12 3.24 1.70
N ARG A 255 12.99 2.53 2.82
CA ARG A 255 14.15 2.22 3.68
C ARG A 255 14.85 0.90 3.34
N TYR A 256 14.11 -0.08 2.81
CA TYR A 256 14.59 -1.47 2.65
C TYR A 256 14.90 -1.85 1.21
N LEU A 257 14.74 -0.93 0.26
CA LEU A 257 15.27 -1.13 -1.09
C LEU A 257 16.80 -1.00 -1.03
N SER A 258 17.50 -2.08 -1.33
CA SER A 258 18.94 -2.01 -1.58
C SER A 258 19.16 -1.07 -2.79
N ARG A 259 19.85 0.02 -2.58
CA ARG A 259 20.28 0.93 -3.66
C ARG A 259 21.54 0.38 -4.33
#